data_58f28fcaa1d40a1881212bb9c605d4a5
#
_entry.id   58f28fcaa1d40a1881212bb9c605d4a5
#
_cell.length_a   1.000
_cell.length_b   1.000
_cell.length_c   1.000
_cell.angle_alpha   90.00
_cell.angle_beta   90.00
_cell.angle_gamma   90.00
#
_symmetry.space_group_name_H-M   'P 1'
#
loop_
_entity.id
_entity.type
_entity.pdbx_description
1 polymer ?
#
loop_
_entity_poly.entity_id
_entity_poly.type
_entity_poly.pdbx_seq_one_letter_code
_entity_poly.pdbx_strand_id
1 'polypeptide(L)'
;MNQILNFNDENNNDYEIKSVDIKNGKIKVKNNFYFYQFIFSFILALFFLLFVFIRIFQNKQKENISSQLLNSYKIATLYAENNNYTVEKTDSFASSKPFVIGMIKIDKINLSYPILSESSKDLLNISVCRFAGPMPNEIGNLCIAGHNYVDYKLFSNLHKLNKKDKIKIYDFNGNLKEYTVFDKYETKPSDLSCTNQETNGQTIVTLVTCNNVTGKRLVIVCK
;
A
#
# COMPACT_ATOMS: atom_id res chain seq x y z
N MET A 1 40.56 -65.95 -22.65
CA MET A 1 39.95 -66.79 -21.57
C MET A 1 39.24 -65.85 -20.64
N ASN A 2 37.95 -65.66 -20.85
CA ASN A 2 37.15 -64.74 -20.06
C ASN A 2 36.38 -65.56 -19.03
N GLN A 3 36.77 -65.38 -17.76
CA GLN A 3 35.98 -65.94 -16.67
C GLN A 3 34.82 -64.98 -16.36
N ILE A 4 33.61 -65.46 -16.60
CA ILE A 4 32.37 -64.81 -16.14
C ILE A 4 32.10 -65.37 -14.73
N LEU A 5 32.23 -64.53 -13.72
CA LEU A 5 31.79 -64.85 -12.37
C LEU A 5 30.31 -64.58 -12.31
N ASN A 6 29.47 -65.65 -12.27
CA ASN A 6 28.07 -65.57 -11.91
C ASN A 6 27.97 -65.49 -10.38
N PHE A 7 27.52 -64.42 -9.84
CA PHE A 7 27.00 -64.35 -8.49
C PHE A 7 25.45 -64.40 -8.58
N ASN A 8 24.87 -65.55 -8.31
CA ASN A 8 23.50 -65.64 -7.91
C ASN A 8 23.46 -65.35 -6.41
N ASP A 9 22.94 -64.21 -6.02
CA ASP A 9 22.39 -64.00 -4.69
C ASP A 9 20.95 -63.54 -4.83
N GLU A 10 20.08 -64.42 -4.36
CA GLU A 10 18.66 -64.16 -4.12
C GLU A 10 18.56 -63.18 -2.95
N ASN A 11 18.41 -61.90 -3.26
CA ASN A 11 17.66 -60.95 -2.40
C ASN A 11 17.27 -59.72 -3.20
N ASN A 12 15.97 -59.58 -3.36
CA ASN A 12 15.32 -58.43 -3.97
C ASN A 12 15.80 -57.13 -3.41
N ASN A 13 16.54 -56.35 -4.24
CA ASN A 13 16.54 -54.89 -4.24
C ASN A 13 16.88 -54.47 -5.66
N ASP A 14 15.91 -53.83 -6.30
CA ASP A 14 16.00 -53.24 -7.63
C ASP A 14 17.11 -52.21 -7.69
N TYR A 15 18.30 -52.64 -8.09
CA TYR A 15 19.36 -51.74 -8.54
C TYR A 15 19.28 -51.64 -10.06
N GLU A 16 18.75 -50.53 -10.54
CA GLU A 16 18.76 -50.17 -11.94
C GLU A 16 20.23 -50.08 -12.41
N ILE A 17 20.72 -51.10 -13.12
CA ILE A 17 22.04 -51.11 -13.73
C ILE A 17 22.04 -50.14 -14.92
N LYS A 18 22.45 -48.90 -14.71
CA LYS A 18 22.69 -47.94 -15.79
C LYS A 18 23.88 -48.41 -16.62
N SER A 19 23.67 -48.59 -17.92
CA SER A 19 24.66 -49.01 -18.91
C SER A 19 26.05 -48.36 -18.71
N VAL A 20 27.04 -49.21 -18.49
CA VAL A 20 28.47 -48.79 -18.38
C VAL A 20 29.10 -48.92 -19.77
N ASP A 21 29.46 -47.80 -20.39
CA ASP A 21 30.17 -47.77 -21.65
C ASP A 21 31.70 -47.81 -21.36
N ILE A 22 32.29 -48.98 -21.55
CA ILE A 22 33.73 -49.20 -21.32
C ILE A 22 34.48 -48.97 -22.62
N LYS A 23 34.70 -47.69 -23.01
CA LYS A 23 35.70 -47.31 -23.96
C LYS A 23 36.85 -46.55 -23.21
N ASN A 24 38.00 -47.11 -23.23
CA ASN A 24 39.26 -46.55 -22.69
C ASN A 24 39.40 -46.52 -21.15
N GLY A 25 38.96 -47.56 -20.43
CA GLY A 25 39.32 -47.75 -19.02
C GLY A 25 38.90 -46.60 -18.05
N LYS A 26 38.04 -45.72 -18.47
CA LYS A 26 37.48 -44.65 -17.63
C LYS A 26 35.96 -44.81 -17.54
N ILE A 27 35.45 -45.13 -16.36
CA ILE A 27 34.02 -45.15 -16.04
C ILE A 27 33.55 -43.72 -16.07
N LYS A 28 32.80 -43.31 -17.09
CA LYS A 28 32.14 -42.02 -17.17
C LYS A 28 30.81 -42.09 -16.44
N VAL A 29 30.81 -41.79 -15.15
CA VAL A 29 29.56 -41.65 -14.38
C VAL A 29 28.86 -40.37 -14.91
N LYS A 30 27.73 -40.53 -15.58
CA LYS A 30 26.96 -39.41 -16.06
C LYS A 30 26.35 -38.73 -14.86
N ASN A 31 26.98 -37.64 -14.44
CA ASN A 31 26.58 -36.91 -13.25
C ASN A 31 25.37 -36.02 -13.60
N ASN A 32 24.16 -36.47 -13.27
CA ASN A 32 22.92 -35.72 -13.50
C ASN A 32 22.75 -34.56 -12.49
N PHE A 33 23.76 -34.34 -11.62
CA PHE A 33 23.70 -33.30 -10.59
C PHE A 33 23.37 -31.90 -11.16
N TYR A 34 24.03 -31.53 -12.27
CA TYR A 34 23.76 -30.23 -12.93
C TYR A 34 22.33 -30.12 -13.49
N PHE A 35 21.76 -31.24 -13.93
CA PHE A 35 20.38 -31.28 -14.42
C PHE A 35 19.39 -31.02 -13.28
N TYR A 36 19.56 -31.67 -12.13
CA TYR A 36 18.71 -31.41 -10.96
C TYR A 36 18.91 -30.01 -10.41
N GLN A 37 20.12 -29.49 -10.40
CA GLN A 37 20.41 -28.12 -10.01
C GLN A 37 19.73 -27.11 -10.94
N PHE A 38 19.73 -27.37 -12.25
CA PHE A 38 19.02 -26.52 -13.23
C PHE A 38 17.50 -26.54 -13.00
N ILE A 39 16.91 -27.72 -12.80
CA ILE A 39 15.48 -27.86 -12.51
C ILE A 39 15.12 -27.11 -11.21
N PHE A 40 15.91 -27.28 -10.17
CA PHE A 40 15.68 -26.60 -8.89
C PHE A 40 15.74 -25.07 -9.04
N SER A 41 16.75 -24.55 -9.75
CA SER A 41 16.88 -23.12 -10.04
C SER A 41 15.69 -22.59 -10.86
N PHE A 42 15.22 -23.38 -11.84
CA PHE A 42 14.06 -23.01 -12.68
C PHE A 42 12.75 -22.96 -11.86
N ILE A 43 12.53 -23.95 -10.98
CA ILE A 43 11.38 -23.95 -10.08
C ILE A 43 11.42 -22.75 -9.12
N LEU A 44 12.60 -22.42 -8.58
CA LEU A 44 12.78 -21.26 -7.69
C LEU A 44 12.47 -19.96 -8.43
N ALA A 45 12.91 -19.83 -9.68
CA ALA A 45 12.62 -18.66 -10.52
C ALA A 45 11.12 -18.53 -10.80
N LEU A 46 10.43 -19.61 -11.12
CA LEU A 46 8.97 -19.64 -11.31
C LEU A 46 8.23 -19.22 -10.02
N PHE A 47 8.67 -19.72 -8.88
CA PHE A 47 8.09 -19.36 -7.58
C PHE A 47 8.27 -17.86 -7.28
N PHE A 48 9.44 -17.32 -7.60
CA PHE A 48 9.70 -15.88 -7.47
C PHE A 48 8.80 -15.04 -8.39
N LEU A 49 8.65 -15.45 -9.65
CA LEU A 49 7.75 -14.77 -10.60
C LEU A 49 6.30 -14.81 -10.14
N LEU A 50 5.83 -15.95 -9.64
CA LEU A 50 4.50 -16.09 -9.06
C LEU A 50 4.31 -15.16 -7.85
N PHE A 51 5.29 -15.08 -6.96
CA PHE A 51 5.26 -14.19 -5.82
C PHE A 51 5.17 -12.71 -6.24
N VAL A 52 5.96 -12.29 -7.22
CA VAL A 52 5.91 -10.93 -7.77
C VAL A 52 4.55 -10.64 -8.40
N PHE A 53 4.01 -11.60 -9.17
CA PHE A 53 2.68 -11.48 -9.79
C PHE A 53 1.57 -11.29 -8.74
N ILE A 54 1.57 -12.10 -7.68
CA ILE A 54 0.61 -11.98 -6.58
C ILE A 54 0.71 -10.60 -5.92
N ARG A 55 1.92 -10.08 -5.69
CA ARG A 55 2.14 -8.75 -5.13
C ARG A 55 1.58 -7.64 -6.01
N ILE A 56 1.85 -7.69 -7.30
CA ILE A 56 1.32 -6.72 -8.29
C ILE A 56 -0.22 -6.77 -8.31
N PHE A 57 -0.80 -7.96 -8.33
CA PHE A 57 -2.25 -8.16 -8.35
C PHE A 57 -2.92 -7.60 -7.09
N GLN A 58 -2.37 -7.88 -5.90
CA GLN A 58 -2.89 -7.33 -4.64
C GLN A 58 -2.84 -5.80 -4.60
N ASN A 59 -1.75 -5.20 -5.08
CA ASN A 59 -1.62 -3.74 -5.13
C ASN A 59 -2.64 -3.12 -6.09
N LYS A 60 -2.89 -3.75 -7.23
CA LYS A 60 -3.90 -3.28 -8.19
C LYS A 60 -5.32 -3.37 -7.63
N GLN A 61 -5.63 -4.41 -6.85
CA GLN A 61 -6.94 -4.50 -6.19
C GLN A 61 -7.18 -3.35 -5.20
N LYS A 62 -6.17 -3.00 -4.39
CA LYS A 62 -6.29 -1.88 -3.43
C LYS A 62 -6.54 -0.55 -4.13
N GLU A 63 -5.87 -0.29 -5.25
CA GLU A 63 -6.07 0.90 -6.06
C GLU A 63 -7.48 0.96 -6.68
N ASN A 64 -7.98 -0.19 -7.14
CA ASN A 64 -9.35 -0.29 -7.65
C ASN A 64 -10.38 0.03 -6.56
N ILE A 65 -10.20 -0.45 -5.33
CA ILE A 65 -11.08 -0.15 -4.20
C ILE A 65 -11.06 1.36 -3.91
N SER A 66 -9.87 1.98 -3.84
CA SER A 66 -9.74 3.41 -3.60
C SER A 66 -10.44 4.24 -4.69
N SER A 67 -10.27 3.88 -5.96
CA SER A 67 -10.91 4.58 -7.08
C SER A 67 -12.43 4.38 -7.11
N GLN A 68 -12.93 3.19 -6.74
CA GLN A 68 -14.36 2.95 -6.58
C GLN A 68 -14.95 3.80 -5.45
N LEU A 69 -14.30 3.87 -4.31
CA LEU A 69 -14.71 4.72 -3.19
C LEU A 69 -14.75 6.20 -3.58
N LEU A 70 -13.73 6.67 -4.31
CA LEU A 70 -13.68 8.04 -4.81
C LEU A 70 -14.81 8.33 -5.80
N ASN A 71 -15.10 7.41 -6.72
CA ASN A 71 -16.17 7.55 -7.68
C ASN A 71 -17.55 7.52 -7.00
N SER A 72 -17.76 6.62 -6.04
CA SER A 72 -19.00 6.56 -5.26
C SER A 72 -19.24 7.86 -4.48
N TYR A 73 -18.18 8.39 -3.86
CA TYR A 73 -18.24 9.70 -3.19
C TYR A 73 -18.63 10.81 -4.15
N LYS A 74 -17.98 10.92 -5.32
CA LYS A 74 -18.29 11.94 -6.34
C LYS A 74 -19.73 11.82 -6.85
N ILE A 75 -20.21 10.61 -7.10
CA ILE A 75 -21.60 10.38 -7.52
C ILE A 75 -22.56 10.82 -6.42
N ALA A 76 -22.30 10.46 -5.16
CA ALA A 76 -23.14 10.82 -4.03
C ALA A 76 -23.21 12.35 -3.83
N THR A 77 -22.08 13.06 -3.94
CA THR A 77 -22.03 14.52 -3.82
C THR A 77 -22.77 15.22 -4.98
N LEU A 78 -22.59 14.75 -6.21
CA LEU A 78 -23.33 15.29 -7.37
C LEU A 78 -24.83 15.04 -7.25
N TYR A 79 -25.24 13.88 -6.73
CA TYR A 79 -26.66 13.58 -6.49
C TYR A 79 -27.26 14.47 -5.41
N ALA A 80 -26.53 14.72 -4.32
CA ALA A 80 -26.93 15.62 -3.24
C ALA A 80 -27.08 17.07 -3.74
N GLU A 81 -26.12 17.56 -4.53
CA GLU A 81 -26.16 18.90 -5.13
C GLU A 81 -27.38 19.09 -6.05
N ASN A 82 -27.65 18.12 -6.93
CA ASN A 82 -28.76 18.19 -7.88
C ASN A 82 -30.17 18.10 -7.23
N ASN A 83 -30.27 17.49 -6.04
CA ASN A 83 -31.53 17.28 -5.35
C ASN A 83 -31.69 18.14 -4.09
N ASN A 84 -30.82 19.10 -3.82
CA ASN A 84 -30.77 19.91 -2.59
C ASN A 84 -30.83 19.05 -1.30
N TYR A 85 -30.32 17.84 -1.35
CA TYR A 85 -30.19 16.98 -0.18
C TYR A 85 -28.97 17.40 0.63
N THR A 86 -29.20 18.07 1.77
CA THR A 86 -28.18 18.11 2.83
C THR A 86 -28.28 16.79 3.58
N VAL A 87 -27.20 16.01 3.60
CA VAL A 87 -27.11 14.86 4.49
C VAL A 87 -27.06 15.41 5.91
N GLU A 88 -28.19 15.37 6.62
CA GLU A 88 -28.20 15.71 8.04
C GLU A 88 -27.14 14.84 8.77
N LYS A 89 -26.38 15.50 9.64
CA LYS A 89 -25.52 14.81 10.62
C LYS A 89 -26.41 14.00 11.56
N THR A 90 -26.91 12.87 11.10
CA THR A 90 -27.53 11.94 12.02
C THR A 90 -26.43 11.29 12.84
N ASP A 91 -26.57 11.27 14.15
CA ASP A 91 -25.73 10.54 15.12
C ASP A 91 -25.63 9.02 14.81
N SER A 92 -26.32 8.58 13.76
CA SER A 92 -26.29 7.23 13.19
C SER A 92 -25.00 6.88 12.43
N PHE A 93 -24.01 7.77 12.30
CA PHE A 93 -22.66 7.43 11.83
C PHE A 93 -21.82 6.61 12.84
N ALA A 94 -22.41 6.15 13.93
CA ALA A 94 -21.89 5.04 14.73
C ALA A 94 -21.98 3.70 13.98
N SER A 95 -21.84 3.73 12.65
CA SER A 95 -21.66 2.52 11.85
C SER A 95 -20.32 1.89 12.24
N SER A 96 -20.36 0.62 12.61
CA SER A 96 -19.19 -0.20 12.92
C SER A 96 -18.24 -0.43 11.72
N LYS A 97 -18.48 0.27 10.61
CA LYS A 97 -17.69 0.14 9.37
C LYS A 97 -17.10 1.49 8.97
N PRO A 98 -15.83 1.52 8.54
CA PRO A 98 -15.20 2.72 8.04
C PRO A 98 -15.91 3.22 6.76
N PHE A 99 -16.05 4.55 6.64
CA PHE A 99 -16.73 5.22 5.52
C PHE A 99 -15.89 6.40 5.01
N VAL A 100 -16.26 6.93 3.84
CA VAL A 100 -15.61 8.12 3.26
C VAL A 100 -16.21 9.37 3.91
N ILE A 101 -15.38 10.20 4.51
CA ILE A 101 -15.77 11.46 5.14
C ILE A 101 -15.54 12.69 4.26
N GLY A 102 -14.85 12.52 3.13
CA GLY A 102 -14.52 13.60 2.22
C GLY A 102 -13.44 13.20 1.22
N MET A 103 -12.90 14.18 0.51
CA MET A 103 -11.85 13.98 -0.48
C MET A 103 -10.74 15.02 -0.29
N ILE A 104 -9.48 14.59 -0.44
CA ILE A 104 -8.33 15.49 -0.55
C ILE A 104 -7.84 15.54 -1.99
N LYS A 105 -7.57 16.76 -2.49
CA LYS A 105 -6.96 16.98 -3.79
C LYS A 105 -5.80 17.98 -3.67
N ILE A 106 -4.65 17.63 -4.26
CA ILE A 106 -3.46 18.46 -4.28
C ILE A 106 -2.92 18.47 -5.71
N ASP A 107 -3.27 19.51 -6.46
CA ASP A 107 -2.98 19.59 -7.91
C ASP A 107 -1.45 19.55 -8.19
N LYS A 108 -0.64 20.22 -7.37
CA LYS A 108 0.83 20.27 -7.54
C LYS A 108 1.51 18.89 -7.60
N ILE A 109 0.97 17.91 -6.91
CA ILE A 109 1.54 16.56 -6.82
C ILE A 109 0.63 15.51 -7.46
N ASN A 110 -0.39 15.95 -8.20
CA ASN A 110 -1.39 15.10 -8.84
C ASN A 110 -2.03 14.08 -7.88
N LEU A 111 -2.38 14.54 -6.67
CA LEU A 111 -2.99 13.71 -5.63
C LEU A 111 -4.50 13.93 -5.59
N SER A 112 -5.26 12.84 -5.60
CA SER A 112 -6.72 12.87 -5.40
C SER A 112 -7.16 11.55 -4.77
N TYR A 113 -7.55 11.59 -3.48
CA TYR A 113 -7.95 10.41 -2.72
C TYR A 113 -9.14 10.68 -1.81
N PRO A 114 -10.03 9.68 -1.59
CA PRO A 114 -11.04 9.75 -0.55
C PRO A 114 -10.36 9.74 0.83
N ILE A 115 -10.94 10.45 1.78
CA ILE A 115 -10.52 10.45 3.18
C ILE A 115 -11.42 9.47 3.93
N LEU A 116 -10.84 8.44 4.55
CA LEU A 116 -11.57 7.46 5.34
C LEU A 116 -11.76 7.95 6.77
N SER A 117 -12.86 7.56 7.41
CA SER A 117 -13.29 8.05 8.73
C SER A 117 -12.36 7.74 9.88
N GLU A 118 -11.56 6.69 9.76
CA GLU A 118 -10.62 6.22 10.78
C GLU A 118 -9.35 5.67 10.15
N SER A 119 -8.29 5.52 10.96
CA SER A 119 -7.03 4.96 10.50
C SER A 119 -6.80 3.58 11.10
N SER A 120 -6.58 2.60 10.23
CA SER A 120 -6.08 1.27 10.56
C SER A 120 -5.03 0.84 9.51
N LYS A 121 -4.29 -0.22 9.81
CA LYS A 121 -3.29 -0.75 8.87
C LYS A 121 -3.92 -1.10 7.50
N ASP A 122 -5.12 -1.68 7.53
CA ASP A 122 -5.79 -2.12 6.30
C ASP A 122 -6.36 -0.94 5.51
N LEU A 123 -6.94 0.05 6.19
CA LEU A 123 -7.49 1.25 5.57
C LEU A 123 -6.40 2.15 4.98
N LEU A 124 -5.29 2.32 5.67
CA LEU A 124 -4.13 3.05 5.16
C LEU A 124 -3.52 2.41 3.90
N ASN A 125 -3.72 1.09 3.69
CA ASN A 125 -3.36 0.43 2.45
C ASN A 125 -4.30 0.75 1.28
N ILE A 126 -5.50 1.27 1.56
CA ILE A 126 -6.53 1.58 0.55
C ILE A 126 -6.48 3.06 0.20
N SER A 127 -6.46 3.94 1.21
CA SER A 127 -6.54 5.38 1.02
C SER A 127 -5.87 6.15 2.16
N VAL A 128 -6.01 7.48 2.12
CA VAL A 128 -5.64 8.35 3.23
C VAL A 128 -6.76 8.33 4.28
N CYS A 129 -6.39 8.45 5.55
CA CYS A 129 -7.31 8.22 6.66
C CYS A 129 -7.26 9.37 7.65
N ARG A 130 -8.42 9.69 8.25
CA ARG A 130 -8.46 10.54 9.43
C ARG A 130 -7.73 9.84 10.57
N PHE A 131 -6.68 10.47 11.04
CA PHE A 131 -5.85 9.99 12.14
C PHE A 131 -6.31 10.58 13.48
N ALA A 132 -6.69 11.87 13.46
CA ALA A 132 -7.20 12.60 14.61
C ALA A 132 -7.99 13.84 14.16
N GLY A 133 -8.73 14.45 15.08
CA GLY A 133 -9.40 15.72 14.89
C GLY A 133 -10.83 15.61 14.34
N PRO A 134 -11.43 16.76 13.99
CA PRO A 134 -12.82 16.87 13.55
C PRO A 134 -13.05 16.30 12.15
N MET A 135 -14.28 16.41 11.67
CA MET A 135 -14.61 16.14 10.27
C MET A 135 -14.02 17.20 9.32
N PRO A 136 -13.91 16.91 8.01
CA PRO A 136 -13.41 17.86 7.03
C PRO A 136 -14.13 19.22 7.11
N ASN A 137 -13.33 20.29 7.04
CA ASN A 137 -13.79 21.69 7.02
C ASN A 137 -14.43 22.21 8.33
N GLU A 138 -14.40 21.44 9.41
CA GLU A 138 -14.82 21.86 10.75
C GLU A 138 -13.70 22.57 11.52
N ILE A 139 -14.08 23.32 12.57
CA ILE A 139 -13.12 23.95 13.49
C ILE A 139 -12.30 22.88 14.22
N GLY A 140 -11.01 23.06 14.26
CA GLY A 140 -10.06 22.15 14.86
C GLY A 140 -8.96 21.76 13.87
N ASN A 141 -8.19 20.73 14.20
CA ASN A 141 -7.08 20.25 13.39
C ASN A 141 -7.40 18.84 12.86
N LEU A 142 -7.89 18.78 11.62
CA LEU A 142 -8.07 17.50 10.92
C LEU A 142 -6.72 16.92 10.53
N CYS A 143 -6.29 15.87 11.22
CA CYS A 143 -5.05 15.16 10.92
C CYS A 143 -5.32 13.98 9.98
N ILE A 144 -4.71 14.00 8.81
CA ILE A 144 -4.85 12.97 7.78
C ILE A 144 -3.53 12.22 7.64
N ALA A 145 -3.56 10.91 7.84
CA ALA A 145 -2.40 10.04 7.62
C ALA A 145 -2.50 9.30 6.29
N GLY A 146 -1.37 9.05 5.67
CA GLY A 146 -1.26 8.25 4.45
C GLY A 146 0.13 7.63 4.31
N HIS A 147 0.20 6.49 3.65
CA HIS A 147 1.48 5.82 3.40
C HIS A 147 2.38 6.60 2.43
N ASN A 148 3.68 6.42 2.60
CA ASN A 148 4.72 6.85 1.66
C ASN A 148 5.24 5.62 0.91
N TYR A 149 4.61 5.29 -0.21
CA TYR A 149 5.02 4.15 -1.05
C TYR A 149 6.06 4.57 -2.11
N VAL A 150 6.89 3.62 -2.52
CA VAL A 150 7.90 3.83 -3.57
C VAL A 150 7.26 4.10 -4.95
N ASP A 151 6.03 3.67 -5.16
CA ASP A 151 5.27 3.80 -6.41
C ASP A 151 4.56 5.16 -6.60
N TYR A 152 4.93 6.16 -5.80
CA TYR A 152 4.40 7.54 -5.84
C TYR A 152 2.90 7.65 -5.54
N LYS A 153 2.29 6.66 -4.89
CA LYS A 153 0.89 6.67 -4.47
C LYS A 153 0.70 7.29 -3.08
N LEU A 154 -0.54 7.60 -2.76
CA LEU A 154 -0.93 8.20 -1.50
C LEU A 154 -0.08 9.44 -1.16
N PHE A 155 0.58 9.46 -0.02
CA PHE A 155 1.36 10.60 0.47
C PHE A 155 2.85 10.56 0.09
N SER A 156 3.25 9.73 -0.85
CA SER A 156 4.66 9.59 -1.29
C SER A 156 5.26 10.89 -1.79
N ASN A 157 4.45 11.73 -2.46
CA ASN A 157 4.90 13.00 -3.04
C ASN A 157 4.73 14.21 -2.11
N LEU A 158 4.27 14.04 -0.85
CA LEU A 158 4.11 15.16 0.08
C LEU A 158 5.41 15.95 0.31
N HIS A 159 6.56 15.29 0.20
CA HIS A 159 7.87 15.95 0.33
C HIS A 159 8.10 17.06 -0.70
N LYS A 160 7.38 17.06 -1.83
CA LYS A 160 7.46 18.08 -2.89
C LYS A 160 6.66 19.36 -2.57
N LEU A 161 5.82 19.35 -1.53
CA LEU A 161 5.07 20.53 -1.12
C LEU A 161 5.99 21.51 -0.37
N ASN A 162 5.75 22.78 -0.62
CA ASN A 162 6.43 23.90 0.03
C ASN A 162 5.42 24.83 0.69
N LYS A 163 5.87 25.69 1.59
CA LYS A 163 5.03 26.75 2.15
C LYS A 163 4.39 27.57 1.01
N LYS A 164 3.13 27.96 1.18
CA LYS A 164 2.24 28.63 0.22
C LYS A 164 1.60 27.73 -0.85
N ASP A 165 1.95 26.46 -0.97
CA ASP A 165 1.22 25.53 -1.84
C ASP A 165 -0.22 25.34 -1.35
N LYS A 166 -1.11 25.01 -2.27
CA LYS A 166 -2.54 24.85 -2.01
C LYS A 166 -2.95 23.40 -1.93
N ILE A 167 -3.80 23.09 -0.97
CA ILE A 167 -4.51 21.83 -0.87
C ILE A 167 -6.02 22.07 -0.85
N LYS A 168 -6.78 21.17 -1.39
CA LYS A 168 -8.23 21.23 -1.48
C LYS A 168 -8.83 20.09 -0.69
N ILE A 169 -9.71 20.41 0.25
CA ILE A 169 -10.48 19.43 1.02
C ILE A 169 -11.95 19.61 0.67
N TYR A 170 -12.57 18.52 0.25
CA TYR A 170 -14.00 18.43 0.07
C TYR A 170 -14.57 17.67 1.26
N ASP A 171 -15.61 18.21 1.89
CA ASP A 171 -16.32 17.53 2.97
C ASP A 171 -17.28 16.45 2.46
N PHE A 172 -18.03 15.82 3.36
CA PHE A 172 -18.97 14.77 3.00
C PHE A 172 -20.08 15.25 2.04
N ASN A 173 -20.47 16.52 2.10
CA ASN A 173 -21.46 17.14 1.23
C ASN A 173 -20.87 17.67 -0.09
N GLY A 174 -19.57 17.53 -0.31
CA GLY A 174 -18.88 18.04 -1.49
C GLY A 174 -18.44 19.51 -1.38
N ASN A 175 -18.68 20.20 -0.26
CA ASN A 175 -18.24 21.57 -0.07
C ASN A 175 -16.72 21.65 -0.07
N LEU A 176 -16.18 22.49 -0.94
CA LEU A 176 -14.76 22.73 -1.07
C LEU A 176 -14.28 23.77 -0.09
N LYS A 177 -13.17 23.48 0.62
CA LYS A 177 -12.34 24.47 1.28
C LYS A 177 -10.89 24.33 0.83
N GLU A 178 -10.26 25.45 0.49
CA GLU A 178 -8.86 25.51 0.12
C GLU A 178 -8.02 25.93 1.31
N TYR A 179 -6.91 25.21 1.54
CA TYR A 179 -5.95 25.46 2.59
C TYR A 179 -4.59 25.77 1.98
N THR A 180 -3.81 26.56 2.67
CA THR A 180 -2.44 26.91 2.27
C THR A 180 -1.43 26.23 3.19
N VAL A 181 -0.42 25.61 2.64
CA VAL A 181 0.69 25.06 3.42
C VAL A 181 1.35 26.17 4.22
N PHE A 182 1.20 26.08 5.53
CA PHE A 182 1.73 27.05 6.49
C PHE A 182 3.09 26.62 7.01
N ASP A 183 3.22 25.32 7.37
CA ASP A 183 4.46 24.78 7.90
C ASP A 183 4.75 23.37 7.41
N LYS A 184 6.04 22.99 7.40
CA LYS A 184 6.53 21.69 6.99
C LYS A 184 7.74 21.31 7.82
N TYR A 185 7.68 20.19 8.54
CA TYR A 185 8.76 19.73 9.39
C TYR A 185 8.80 18.21 9.52
N GLU A 186 9.87 17.70 10.12
CA GLU A 186 9.99 16.28 10.46
C GLU A 186 10.02 16.11 11.97
N THR A 187 9.36 15.04 12.45
CA THR A 187 9.33 14.69 13.87
C THR A 187 9.53 13.19 14.09
N LYS A 188 9.77 12.78 15.33
CA LYS A 188 9.89 11.36 15.70
C LYS A 188 8.54 10.65 15.56
N PRO A 189 8.51 9.33 15.25
CA PRO A 189 7.27 8.58 15.14
C PRO A 189 6.43 8.57 16.43
N SER A 190 7.05 8.73 17.58
CA SER A 190 6.39 8.79 18.89
C SER A 190 5.83 10.18 19.26
N ASP A 191 6.20 11.22 18.50
CA ASP A 191 5.72 12.58 18.73
C ASP A 191 4.36 12.77 18.06
N LEU A 192 3.33 13.01 18.86
CA LEU A 192 1.96 13.25 18.44
C LEU A 192 1.56 14.73 18.56
N SER A 193 2.49 15.64 18.82
CA SER A 193 2.21 17.08 18.95
C SER A 193 1.49 17.66 17.73
N CYS A 194 1.73 17.11 16.54
CA CYS A 194 1.05 17.48 15.31
C CYS A 194 -0.48 17.25 15.34
N THR A 195 -0.99 16.49 16.32
CA THR A 195 -2.44 16.24 16.48
C THR A 195 -3.11 17.18 17.47
N ASN A 196 -2.40 18.18 18.01
CA ASN A 196 -2.98 19.14 18.93
C ASN A 196 -4.21 19.84 18.33
N GLN A 197 -5.29 19.93 19.13
CA GLN A 197 -6.58 20.51 18.73
C GLN A 197 -6.76 21.97 19.19
N GLU A 198 -5.78 22.57 19.84
CA GLU A 198 -5.80 23.98 20.20
C GLU A 198 -5.52 24.86 18.96
N THR A 199 -6.59 25.20 18.23
CA THR A 199 -6.50 25.92 16.96
C THR A 199 -6.96 27.38 17.05
N ASN A 200 -7.32 27.85 18.24
CA ASN A 200 -7.91 29.18 18.45
C ASN A 200 -9.11 29.46 17.53
N GLY A 201 -9.99 28.46 17.38
CA GLY A 201 -11.16 28.55 16.52
C GLY A 201 -10.88 28.45 15.02
N GLN A 202 -9.66 28.16 14.60
CA GLN A 202 -9.30 27.99 13.20
C GLN A 202 -9.56 26.57 12.72
N THR A 203 -9.80 26.45 11.42
CA THR A 203 -9.83 25.18 10.72
C THR A 203 -8.45 24.88 10.17
N ILE A 204 -7.81 23.84 10.65
CA ILE A 204 -6.45 23.42 10.28
C ILE A 204 -6.51 22.01 9.69
N VAL A 205 -5.65 21.75 8.70
CA VAL A 205 -5.43 20.40 8.15
C VAL A 205 -3.96 20.05 8.31
N THR A 206 -3.69 18.92 8.97
CA THR A 206 -2.33 18.40 9.13
C THR A 206 -2.20 17.08 8.36
N LEU A 207 -1.26 17.03 7.41
CA LEU A 207 -0.94 15.83 6.64
C LEU A 207 0.28 15.15 7.24
N VAL A 208 0.20 13.84 7.46
CA VAL A 208 1.25 13.06 8.11
C VAL A 208 1.59 11.83 7.28
N THR A 209 2.89 11.63 7.03
CA THR A 209 3.40 10.43 6.36
C THR A 209 4.77 10.03 6.92
N CYS A 210 5.22 8.82 6.63
CA CYS A 210 6.56 8.38 6.98
C CYS A 210 7.59 8.94 5.98
N ASN A 211 8.76 9.36 6.49
CA ASN A 211 9.94 9.56 5.65
C ASN A 211 10.79 8.30 5.70
N ASN A 212 10.80 7.55 4.59
CA ASN A 212 11.50 6.25 4.50
C ASN A 212 13.03 6.39 4.54
N VAL A 213 13.57 7.59 4.30
CA VAL A 213 15.01 7.86 4.34
C VAL A 213 15.49 8.12 5.77
N THR A 214 14.74 8.96 6.52
CA THR A 214 15.13 9.39 7.86
C THR A 214 14.51 8.54 8.98
N GLY A 215 13.52 7.69 8.67
CA GLY A 215 12.72 6.95 9.65
C GLY A 215 11.81 7.85 10.50
N LYS A 216 11.72 9.15 10.19
CA LYS A 216 10.88 10.13 10.86
C LYS A 216 9.50 10.23 10.20
N ARG A 217 8.62 11.03 10.77
CA ARG A 217 7.37 11.46 10.14
C ARG A 217 7.55 12.83 9.50
N LEU A 218 7.14 12.96 8.25
CA LEU A 218 6.96 14.24 7.59
C LEU A 218 5.57 14.77 7.96
N VAL A 219 5.52 16.01 8.45
CA VAL A 219 4.31 16.71 8.85
C VAL A 219 4.17 17.96 8.01
N ILE A 220 2.98 18.21 7.46
CA ILE A 220 2.62 19.40 6.71
C ILE A 220 1.37 19.99 7.33
N VAL A 221 1.48 21.20 7.84
CA VAL A 221 0.38 21.95 8.46
C VAL A 221 -0.17 22.96 7.46
N CYS A 222 -1.49 22.97 7.28
CA CYS A 222 -2.20 23.81 6.32
C CYS A 222 -3.32 24.62 7.02
N LYS A 223 -3.45 25.88 6.66
CA LYS A 223 -4.48 26.81 7.19
C LYS A 223 -5.23 27.49 6.06
#